data_ad227b1cd90ecf0ddb30383f35bb8fb8
#
_entry.id   ad227b1cd90ecf0ddb30383f35bb8fb8
#
_cell.length_a   1.000
_cell.length_b   1.000
_cell.length_c   1.000
_cell.angle_alpha   90.00
_cell.angle_beta   90.00
_cell.angle_gamma   90.00
#
_symmetry.space_group_name_H-M   'P 1'
#
loop_
_entity.id
_entity.type
_entity.pdbx_description
1 polymer ?
#
loop_
_entity_poly.entity_id
_entity_poly.type
_entity_poly.pdbx_seq_one_letter_code
_entity_poly.pdbx_strand_id
1 'polypeptide(L)'
;THNIQGQNLISNGDFELYSGCPASFSQIDSALGWTVPTSYVSTDYFNTCAPVSSLIGVPVNQGTGFQYPHSGNGYAGLFLYASIPDVREYLETELTMALTANQCYHFEMYINLLNGVKYTSDDIQVYFSDTLLSGIPGYGVLNYATQIENLQGNFADTLNWTKVEMNYTALGGEKFLTIGNFKADSLTTLVQVSPLALSAVYVYIDDISLSLCTSLEETDVTGKLQ
;
A
#
# COMPACT_ATOMS: atom_id res chain seq x y z
N THR A 1 23.16 -17.51 15.00
CA THR A 1 22.72 -17.23 13.62
C THR A 1 22.08 -15.85 13.63
N HIS A 2 22.79 -14.84 13.11
CA HIS A 2 22.21 -13.53 12.89
C HIS A 2 21.37 -13.66 11.61
N ASN A 3 20.05 -13.53 11.74
CA ASN A 3 19.20 -13.25 10.58
C ASN A 3 19.65 -11.89 10.02
N ILE A 4 20.32 -11.89 8.90
CA ILE A 4 20.52 -10.69 8.10
C ILE A 4 19.15 -10.44 7.43
N GLN A 5 18.25 -9.79 8.15
CA GLN A 5 17.06 -9.21 7.53
C GLN A 5 17.59 -8.13 6.60
N GLY A 6 17.31 -8.25 5.30
CA GLY A 6 17.75 -7.26 4.31
C GLY A 6 17.25 -5.86 4.71
N GLN A 7 18.05 -4.84 4.47
CA GLN A 7 17.66 -3.46 4.73
C GLN A 7 16.36 -3.15 3.97
N ASN A 8 15.35 -2.59 4.65
CA ASN A 8 14.14 -2.08 4.00
C ASN A 8 14.51 -0.91 3.08
N LEU A 9 14.12 -1.00 1.82
CA LEU A 9 14.36 0.05 0.82
C LEU A 9 13.30 1.15 0.84
N ILE A 10 12.25 1.01 1.65
CA ILE A 10 11.22 2.02 1.89
C ILE A 10 11.51 2.68 3.22
N SER A 11 11.82 3.98 3.23
CA SER A 11 12.34 4.69 4.40
C SER A 11 11.30 4.98 5.49
N ASN A 12 10.02 5.04 5.15
CA ASN A 12 8.91 5.37 6.06
C ASN A 12 7.68 4.52 5.72
N GLY A 13 7.89 3.21 5.60
CA GLY A 13 6.81 2.27 5.25
C GLY A 13 5.81 2.07 6.39
N ASP A 14 6.18 2.40 7.60
CA ASP A 14 5.37 2.41 8.82
C ASP A 14 4.66 3.76 9.09
N PHE A 15 4.82 4.75 8.22
CA PHE A 15 4.19 6.08 8.30
C PHE A 15 4.45 6.86 9.59
N GLU A 16 5.53 6.56 10.32
CA GLU A 16 5.85 7.18 11.61
C GLU A 16 6.59 8.52 11.49
N LEU A 17 7.23 8.77 10.33
CA LEU A 17 7.91 10.03 10.07
C LEU A 17 6.97 11.00 9.34
N TYR A 18 6.68 12.14 9.95
CA TYR A 18 5.77 13.13 9.39
C TYR A 18 6.24 14.57 9.66
N SER A 19 5.84 15.48 8.77
CA SER A 19 6.16 16.92 8.85
C SER A 19 5.19 17.69 9.77
N GLY A 20 3.98 17.16 9.95
CA GLY A 20 2.92 17.74 10.78
C GLY A 20 1.78 16.76 10.96
N CYS A 21 1.06 16.91 12.06
CA CYS A 21 -0.12 16.12 12.35
C CYS A 21 -1.20 16.39 11.29
N PRO A 22 -1.79 15.37 10.65
CA PRO A 22 -2.81 15.59 9.64
C PRO A 22 -4.06 16.24 10.25
N ALA A 23 -4.67 17.19 9.54
CA ALA A 23 -5.83 17.95 10.00
C ALA A 23 -7.09 17.67 9.16
N SER A 24 -6.95 17.08 7.97
CA SER A 24 -8.04 16.76 7.05
C SER A 24 -7.67 15.61 6.14
N PHE A 25 -8.62 15.16 5.32
CA PHE A 25 -8.34 14.25 4.19
C PHE A 25 -7.29 14.82 3.23
N SER A 26 -6.78 13.95 2.36
CA SER A 26 -5.87 14.31 1.25
C SER A 26 -4.53 14.90 1.71
N GLN A 27 -3.97 14.38 2.79
CA GLN A 27 -2.73 14.88 3.39
C GLN A 27 -1.64 13.80 3.52
N ILE A 28 -1.59 12.88 2.57
CA ILE A 28 -0.53 11.83 2.55
C ILE A 28 0.88 12.43 2.47
N ASP A 29 1.03 13.61 1.88
CA ASP A 29 2.29 14.36 1.81
C ASP A 29 2.79 14.85 3.19
N SER A 30 1.95 14.80 4.23
CA SER A 30 2.40 14.99 5.61
C SER A 30 3.26 13.83 6.11
N ALA A 31 3.06 12.61 5.62
CA ALA A 31 3.94 11.47 5.87
C ALA A 31 5.20 11.61 4.99
N LEU A 32 6.36 11.78 5.63
CA LEU A 32 7.61 12.07 4.92
C LEU A 32 7.99 10.94 3.96
N GLY A 33 8.36 11.33 2.73
CA GLY A 33 8.75 10.40 1.67
C GLY A 33 7.59 9.84 0.86
N TRP A 34 6.33 10.11 1.25
CA TRP A 34 5.15 9.69 0.51
C TRP A 34 4.55 10.83 -0.31
N THR A 35 4.04 10.49 -1.49
CA THR A 35 3.40 11.41 -2.43
C THR A 35 2.35 10.67 -3.24
N VAL A 36 1.76 11.36 -4.21
CA VAL A 36 0.81 10.78 -5.18
C VAL A 36 1.21 11.16 -6.61
N PRO A 37 1.02 10.28 -7.59
CA PRO A 37 1.37 10.56 -8.99
C PRO A 37 0.40 11.55 -9.66
N THR A 38 -0.84 11.65 -9.18
CA THR A 38 -1.90 12.46 -9.78
C THR A 38 -1.89 13.89 -9.24
N SER A 39 -2.37 14.84 -10.06
CA SER A 39 -2.46 16.26 -9.65
C SER A 39 -3.58 16.56 -8.65
N TYR A 40 -4.53 15.65 -8.48
CA TYR A 40 -5.56 15.72 -7.45
C TYR A 40 -5.23 14.71 -6.36
N VAL A 41 -4.66 15.20 -5.27
CA VAL A 41 -4.36 14.40 -4.08
C VAL A 41 -5.65 14.10 -3.37
N SER A 42 -5.93 12.83 -3.11
CA SER A 42 -7.03 12.43 -2.24
C SER A 42 -6.65 11.30 -1.27
N THR A 43 -5.48 10.73 -1.43
CA THR A 43 -4.91 9.72 -0.51
C THR A 43 -4.70 10.30 0.88
N ASP A 44 -5.16 9.58 1.89
CA ASP A 44 -5.25 10.06 3.26
C ASP A 44 -4.08 9.58 4.12
N TYR A 45 -3.72 10.40 5.10
CA TYR A 45 -2.83 10.04 6.19
C TYR A 45 -3.60 10.06 7.51
N PHE A 46 -3.56 8.96 8.23
CA PHE A 46 -4.15 8.80 9.57
C PHE A 46 -3.05 8.72 10.60
N ASN A 47 -3.22 9.42 11.73
CA ASN A 47 -2.24 9.35 12.82
C ASN A 47 -2.91 9.64 14.16
N THR A 48 -2.44 8.98 15.22
CA THR A 48 -2.95 9.16 16.59
C THR A 48 -2.77 10.59 17.12
N CYS A 49 -1.89 11.39 16.51
CA CYS A 49 -1.72 12.80 16.85
C CYS A 49 -2.89 13.67 16.37
N ALA A 50 -3.69 13.22 15.40
CA ALA A 50 -4.87 13.94 14.94
C ALA A 50 -5.95 13.95 16.04
N PRO A 51 -6.79 15.01 16.10
CA PRO A 51 -7.88 15.04 17.07
C PRO A 51 -8.81 13.83 16.88
N VAL A 52 -9.17 13.14 17.97
CA VAL A 52 -10.06 11.95 17.94
C VAL A 52 -11.47 12.24 17.37
N SER A 53 -11.85 13.51 17.29
CA SER A 53 -13.10 13.95 16.66
C SER A 53 -12.94 14.25 15.16
N SER A 54 -11.75 14.19 14.62
CA SER A 54 -11.50 14.45 13.21
C SER A 54 -11.82 13.23 12.35
N LEU A 55 -12.05 13.48 11.06
CA LEU A 55 -12.31 12.41 10.09
C LEU A 55 -11.06 11.57 9.77
N ILE A 56 -9.89 12.03 10.19
CA ILE A 56 -8.59 11.33 10.04
C ILE A 56 -7.98 10.94 11.39
N GLY A 57 -8.79 10.92 12.46
CA GLY A 57 -8.37 10.45 13.79
C GLY A 57 -8.13 8.94 13.82
N VAL A 58 -7.48 8.48 14.89
CA VAL A 58 -7.19 7.06 15.12
C VAL A 58 -7.64 6.75 16.55
N PRO A 59 -8.37 5.64 16.76
CA PRO A 59 -8.81 4.62 15.80
C PRO A 59 -10.11 4.96 15.07
N VAL A 60 -10.87 5.99 15.49
CA VAL A 60 -12.16 6.38 14.88
C VAL A 60 -11.91 7.40 13.80
N ASN A 61 -12.36 7.12 12.58
CA ASN A 61 -12.16 7.99 11.42
C ASN A 61 -13.30 7.87 10.40
N GLN A 62 -13.29 8.74 9.38
CA GLN A 62 -14.21 8.71 8.23
C GLN A 62 -15.70 8.52 8.58
N GLY A 63 -16.09 8.83 9.81
CA GLY A 63 -17.45 8.70 10.31
C GLY A 63 -17.92 7.24 10.57
N THR A 64 -17.34 6.26 9.90
CA THR A 64 -17.70 4.83 10.04
C THR A 64 -16.50 3.92 10.26
N GLY A 65 -15.28 4.44 10.06
CA GLY A 65 -14.05 3.67 10.20
C GLY A 65 -13.63 3.50 11.66
N PHE A 66 -13.07 2.36 11.95
CA PHE A 66 -12.45 2.07 13.24
C PHE A 66 -11.26 1.14 13.01
N GLN A 67 -10.03 1.71 13.06
CA GLN A 67 -8.82 0.92 12.89
C GLN A 67 -7.66 1.49 13.71
N TYR A 68 -6.99 0.64 14.47
CA TYR A 68 -5.68 0.94 15.04
C TYR A 68 -4.59 0.72 13.99
N PRO A 69 -3.45 1.45 14.03
CA PRO A 69 -2.30 1.14 13.19
C PRO A 69 -1.89 -0.33 13.32
N HIS A 70 -1.30 -0.90 12.29
CA HIS A 70 -0.68 -2.22 12.38
C HIS A 70 0.54 -2.15 13.32
N SER A 71 1.35 -1.11 13.13
CA SER A 71 2.39 -0.73 14.09
C SER A 71 2.39 0.78 14.35
N GLY A 72 3.07 1.23 15.41
CA GLY A 72 3.27 2.64 15.70
C GLY A 72 1.98 3.46 15.88
N ASN A 73 1.88 4.59 15.14
CA ASN A 73 0.88 5.63 15.33
C ASN A 73 0.16 6.07 14.05
N GLY A 74 0.71 5.75 12.88
CA GLY A 74 0.23 6.23 11.58
C GLY A 74 -0.05 5.13 10.58
N TYR A 75 -0.87 5.42 9.57
CA TYR A 75 -1.12 4.58 8.40
C TYR A 75 -1.73 5.39 7.26
N ALA A 76 -1.69 4.88 6.05
CA ALA A 76 -2.31 5.50 4.88
C ALA A 76 -3.70 4.93 4.60
N GLY A 77 -4.52 5.67 3.84
CA GLY A 77 -5.79 5.18 3.32
C GLY A 77 -6.07 5.67 1.90
N LEU A 78 -6.62 4.79 1.05
CA LEU A 78 -6.87 5.10 -0.34
C LEU A 78 -8.05 4.34 -0.95
N PHE A 79 -8.69 4.95 -1.95
CA PHE A 79 -9.70 4.30 -2.77
C PHE A 79 -9.06 3.43 -3.85
N LEU A 80 -9.39 2.13 -3.84
CA LEU A 80 -9.13 1.22 -4.96
C LEU A 80 -10.27 1.25 -5.99
N TYR A 81 -11.46 1.68 -5.57
CA TYR A 81 -12.65 1.88 -6.39
C TYR A 81 -13.57 2.89 -5.71
N ALA A 82 -14.19 3.76 -6.51
CA ALA A 82 -15.21 4.71 -6.06
C ALA A 82 -16.43 4.66 -6.99
N SER A 83 -17.57 5.22 -6.54
CA SER A 83 -18.79 5.29 -7.35
C SER A 83 -18.71 6.28 -8.54
N ILE A 84 -17.69 7.11 -8.58
CA ILE A 84 -17.37 7.97 -9.73
C ILE A 84 -16.50 7.14 -10.68
N PRO A 85 -16.84 7.07 -11.98
CA PRO A 85 -16.17 6.19 -12.91
C PRO A 85 -14.65 6.39 -12.97
N ASP A 86 -13.93 5.29 -12.87
CA ASP A 86 -12.47 5.19 -12.98
C ASP A 86 -11.67 6.09 -12.01
N VAL A 87 -12.27 6.54 -10.91
CA VAL A 87 -11.54 7.25 -9.85
C VAL A 87 -10.67 6.27 -9.07
N ARG A 88 -9.39 6.62 -8.94
CA ARG A 88 -8.36 5.86 -8.22
C ARG A 88 -7.50 6.77 -7.37
N GLU A 89 -7.02 6.22 -6.28
CA GLU A 89 -6.00 6.85 -5.45
C GLU A 89 -4.74 5.96 -5.41
N TYR A 90 -3.62 6.61 -5.21
CA TYR A 90 -2.32 5.95 -5.26
C TYR A 90 -1.42 6.45 -4.15
N LEU A 91 -0.51 5.58 -3.71
CA LEU A 91 0.64 5.91 -2.87
C LEU A 91 1.89 5.80 -3.72
N GLU A 92 2.79 6.78 -3.64
CA GLU A 92 4.09 6.72 -4.31
C GLU A 92 5.21 7.12 -3.36
N THR A 93 6.34 6.42 -3.44
CA THR A 93 7.55 6.72 -2.66
C THR A 93 8.81 6.44 -3.45
N GLU A 94 9.90 7.16 -3.11
CA GLU A 94 11.23 6.89 -3.62
C GLU A 94 11.92 5.82 -2.76
N LEU A 95 12.53 4.85 -3.41
CA LEU A 95 13.35 3.82 -2.76
C LEU A 95 14.69 4.42 -2.32
N THR A 96 15.21 3.96 -1.20
CA THR A 96 16.51 4.41 -0.67
C THR A 96 17.70 4.14 -1.61
N MET A 97 17.52 3.22 -2.56
CA MET A 97 18.45 2.93 -3.65
C MET A 97 17.72 2.30 -4.84
N ALA A 98 18.30 2.47 -6.04
CA ALA A 98 17.79 1.80 -7.23
C ALA A 98 17.91 0.28 -7.12
N LEU A 99 16.91 -0.44 -7.65
CA LEU A 99 16.93 -1.89 -7.70
C LEU A 99 17.98 -2.38 -8.70
N THR A 100 18.59 -3.51 -8.39
CA THR A 100 19.62 -4.14 -9.23
C THR A 100 18.97 -5.17 -10.16
N ALA A 101 19.33 -5.11 -11.45
CA ALA A 101 18.80 -6.04 -12.45
C ALA A 101 19.02 -7.50 -12.07
N ASN A 102 17.98 -8.33 -12.31
CA ASN A 102 17.95 -9.76 -12.01
C ASN A 102 18.09 -10.13 -10.52
N GLN A 103 18.01 -9.13 -9.62
CA GLN A 103 17.98 -9.37 -8.18
C GLN A 103 16.55 -9.59 -7.73
N CYS A 104 16.33 -10.58 -6.84
CA CYS A 104 15.04 -10.83 -6.20
C CYS A 104 14.85 -9.89 -5.02
N TYR A 105 13.66 -9.26 -4.96
CA TYR A 105 13.20 -8.44 -3.85
C TYR A 105 11.90 -9.00 -3.30
N HIS A 106 11.77 -9.01 -1.99
CA HIS A 106 10.56 -9.37 -1.26
C HIS A 106 9.81 -8.09 -0.88
N PHE A 107 8.60 -7.94 -1.42
CA PHE A 107 7.66 -6.88 -1.08
C PHE A 107 6.66 -7.39 -0.06
N GLU A 108 6.35 -6.57 0.94
CA GLU A 108 5.36 -6.86 1.97
C GLU A 108 4.62 -5.57 2.35
N MET A 109 3.33 -5.68 2.64
CA MET A 109 2.51 -4.63 3.26
C MET A 109 1.38 -5.25 4.07
N TYR A 110 0.80 -4.46 4.96
CA TYR A 110 -0.42 -4.83 5.68
C TYR A 110 -1.59 -3.99 5.20
N ILE A 111 -2.72 -4.64 4.96
CA ILE A 111 -3.94 -4.01 4.43
C ILE A 111 -5.14 -4.36 5.32
N ASN A 112 -6.05 -3.39 5.47
CA ASN A 112 -7.32 -3.58 6.16
C ASN A 112 -8.43 -2.87 5.39
N LEU A 113 -9.64 -3.46 5.35
CA LEU A 113 -10.78 -2.87 4.66
C LEU A 113 -11.51 -1.89 5.60
N LEU A 114 -11.81 -0.68 5.12
CA LEU A 114 -12.61 0.30 5.87
C LEU A 114 -13.97 -0.30 6.26
N ASN A 115 -14.36 -0.15 7.52
CA ASN A 115 -15.72 -0.42 7.96
C ASN A 115 -16.71 0.50 7.20
N GLY A 116 -17.80 -0.01 6.72
CA GLY A 116 -18.82 0.83 6.09
C GLY A 116 -18.63 1.05 4.57
N VAL A 117 -17.74 0.33 3.91
CA VAL A 117 -17.73 0.21 2.45
C VAL A 117 -18.60 -0.95 1.98
N LYS A 118 -19.12 -0.83 0.77
CA LYS A 118 -20.02 -1.82 0.17
C LYS A 118 -19.27 -2.99 -0.45
N TYR A 119 -18.10 -2.75 -0.99
CA TYR A 119 -17.33 -3.72 -1.75
C TYR A 119 -15.95 -3.94 -1.16
N THR A 120 -15.41 -5.12 -1.43
CA THR A 120 -13.99 -5.43 -1.37
C THR A 120 -13.49 -5.80 -2.77
N SER A 121 -12.17 -5.81 -2.94
CA SER A 121 -11.50 -6.17 -4.19
C SER A 121 -10.17 -6.85 -3.87
N ASP A 122 -9.67 -7.65 -4.82
CA ASP A 122 -8.30 -8.16 -4.87
C ASP A 122 -7.39 -7.29 -5.75
N ASP A 123 -7.96 -6.27 -6.40
CA ASP A 123 -7.26 -5.41 -7.35
C ASP A 123 -6.45 -4.31 -6.64
N ILE A 124 -5.34 -4.72 -6.02
CA ILE A 124 -4.27 -3.85 -5.59
C ILE A 124 -2.97 -4.32 -6.23
N GLN A 125 -2.26 -3.39 -6.86
CA GLN A 125 -1.04 -3.67 -7.61
C GLN A 125 0.09 -2.74 -7.16
N VAL A 126 1.33 -3.14 -7.50
CA VAL A 126 2.53 -2.31 -7.34
C VAL A 126 3.20 -2.13 -8.69
N TYR A 127 3.51 -0.88 -8.97
CA TYR A 127 4.28 -0.47 -10.14
C TYR A 127 5.64 0.09 -9.71
N PHE A 128 6.71 -0.45 -10.27
CA PHE A 128 8.07 0.07 -10.09
C PHE A 128 8.49 0.86 -11.32
N SER A 129 9.12 2.01 -11.11
CA SER A 129 9.60 2.90 -12.17
C SER A 129 10.98 3.46 -11.88
N ASP A 130 11.68 3.89 -12.92
CA ASP A 130 12.96 4.62 -12.82
C ASP A 130 12.77 6.12 -12.61
N THR A 131 11.55 6.61 -12.82
CA THR A 131 11.15 8.02 -12.75
C THR A 131 9.96 8.22 -11.84
N LEU A 132 9.97 9.29 -11.05
CA LEU A 132 8.83 9.72 -10.25
C LEU A 132 7.64 10.01 -11.16
N LEU A 133 6.50 9.39 -10.90
CA LEU A 133 5.24 9.74 -11.52
C LEU A 133 4.71 11.00 -10.83
N SER A 134 4.50 12.09 -11.58
CA SER A 134 4.02 13.33 -10.98
C SER A 134 3.20 14.17 -11.95
N GLY A 135 2.26 14.96 -11.38
CA GLY A 135 1.47 15.91 -12.16
C GLY A 135 0.57 15.29 -13.21
N ILE A 136 0.25 14.00 -13.12
CA ILE A 136 -0.67 13.32 -14.03
C ILE A 136 -2.07 13.92 -13.81
N PRO A 137 -2.71 14.48 -14.86
CA PRO A 137 -3.99 15.16 -14.70
C PRO A 137 -5.11 14.24 -14.22
N GLY A 138 -5.92 14.73 -13.27
CA GLY A 138 -7.08 14.01 -12.77
C GLY A 138 -6.76 13.03 -11.64
N TYR A 139 -7.66 12.10 -11.40
CA TYR A 139 -7.62 11.01 -10.42
C TYR A 139 -8.04 9.69 -11.07
N GLY A 140 -7.78 9.56 -12.36
CA GLY A 140 -8.16 8.36 -13.13
C GLY A 140 -7.16 7.22 -13.00
N VAL A 141 -7.50 6.14 -13.70
CA VAL A 141 -6.66 4.94 -13.79
C VAL A 141 -5.32 5.28 -14.44
N LEU A 142 -4.23 4.91 -13.80
CA LEU A 142 -2.89 4.98 -14.36
C LEU A 142 -2.67 3.75 -15.28
N ASN A 143 -2.41 4.01 -16.55
CA ASN A 143 -2.27 2.96 -17.56
C ASN A 143 -0.80 2.47 -17.65
N TYR A 144 -0.33 1.81 -16.59
CA TYR A 144 0.99 1.19 -16.53
C TYR A 144 0.87 -0.31 -16.34
N ALA A 145 1.81 -1.07 -16.91
CA ALA A 145 1.91 -2.50 -16.69
C ALA A 145 2.61 -2.75 -15.32
N THR A 146 1.83 -3.12 -14.33
CA THR A 146 2.31 -3.40 -12.98
C THR A 146 3.15 -4.67 -12.93
N GLN A 147 4.16 -4.69 -12.06
CA GLN A 147 5.05 -5.85 -11.88
C GLN A 147 4.60 -6.76 -10.73
N ILE A 148 3.84 -6.22 -9.78
CA ILE A 148 3.25 -6.99 -8.69
C ILE A 148 1.73 -6.87 -8.76
N GLU A 149 1.04 -8.02 -8.77
CA GLU A 149 -0.41 -8.10 -8.60
C GLU A 149 -0.73 -8.95 -7.37
N ASN A 150 -1.75 -8.54 -6.61
CA ASN A 150 -2.21 -9.36 -5.49
C ASN A 150 -2.83 -10.66 -6.01
N LEU A 151 -2.32 -11.79 -5.52
CA LEU A 151 -2.81 -13.13 -5.81
C LEU A 151 -3.46 -13.82 -4.60
N GLN A 152 -3.60 -13.11 -3.48
CA GLN A 152 -4.10 -13.67 -2.21
C GLN A 152 -5.63 -13.59 -2.08
N GLY A 153 -6.30 -12.94 -3.03
CA GLY A 153 -7.75 -12.78 -3.03
C GLY A 153 -8.23 -11.49 -2.36
N ASN A 154 -9.53 -11.40 -2.14
CA ASN A 154 -10.19 -10.20 -1.64
C ASN A 154 -9.89 -9.93 -0.15
N PHE A 155 -9.68 -8.67 0.19
CA PHE A 155 -9.45 -8.21 1.56
C PHE A 155 -10.78 -7.83 2.22
N ALA A 156 -11.40 -8.75 2.92
CA ALA A 156 -12.70 -8.51 3.55
C ALA A 156 -12.63 -8.28 5.07
N ASP A 157 -11.45 -8.40 5.68
CA ASP A 157 -11.29 -8.19 7.11
C ASP A 157 -11.27 -6.70 7.43
N THR A 158 -12.20 -6.26 8.29
CA THR A 158 -12.33 -4.89 8.77
C THR A 158 -11.84 -4.73 10.20
N LEU A 159 -11.31 -5.78 10.82
CA LEU A 159 -10.84 -5.79 12.20
C LEU A 159 -9.34 -6.03 12.28
N ASN A 160 -8.85 -7.01 11.52
CA ASN A 160 -7.45 -7.41 11.55
C ASN A 160 -6.74 -6.98 10.28
N TRP A 161 -5.47 -6.67 10.41
CA TRP A 161 -4.61 -6.42 9.27
C TRP A 161 -4.29 -7.73 8.56
N THR A 162 -4.39 -7.72 7.24
CA THR A 162 -4.04 -8.84 6.37
C THR A 162 -2.71 -8.55 5.70
N LYS A 163 -1.77 -9.45 5.85
CA LYS A 163 -0.47 -9.35 5.19
C LYS A 163 -0.60 -9.67 3.71
N VAL A 164 0.00 -8.83 2.88
CA VAL A 164 0.20 -9.05 1.44
C VAL A 164 1.67 -9.11 1.18
N GLU A 165 2.15 -10.19 0.58
CA GLU A 165 3.56 -10.37 0.30
C GLU A 165 3.78 -11.01 -1.07
N MET A 166 4.80 -10.56 -1.77
CA MET A 166 5.19 -11.11 -3.07
C MET A 166 6.67 -10.86 -3.36
N ASN A 167 7.25 -11.75 -4.17
CA ASN A 167 8.61 -11.58 -4.67
C ASN A 167 8.60 -10.94 -6.05
N TYR A 168 9.54 -10.03 -6.26
CA TYR A 168 9.77 -9.34 -7.53
C TYR A 168 11.22 -9.53 -7.98
N THR A 169 11.41 -9.94 -9.23
CA THR A 169 12.75 -9.93 -9.85
C THR A 169 12.91 -8.64 -10.63
N ALA A 170 13.79 -7.76 -10.16
CA ALA A 170 13.96 -6.43 -10.72
C ALA A 170 14.52 -6.42 -12.15
N LEU A 171 14.05 -5.49 -12.95
CA LEU A 171 14.59 -5.21 -14.29
C LEU A 171 15.89 -4.39 -14.22
N GLY A 172 16.06 -3.63 -13.13
CA GLY A 172 17.22 -2.79 -12.83
C GLY A 172 17.00 -1.33 -13.14
N GLY A 173 17.31 -0.49 -12.17
CA GLY A 173 17.20 0.97 -12.28
C GLY A 173 15.93 1.55 -11.67
N GLU A 174 14.96 0.71 -11.26
CA GLU A 174 13.74 1.17 -10.59
C GLU A 174 14.09 1.88 -9.28
N LYS A 175 13.55 3.08 -9.10
CA LYS A 175 13.80 3.96 -7.95
C LYS A 175 12.53 4.37 -7.22
N PHE A 176 11.38 4.15 -7.83
CA PHE A 176 10.09 4.56 -7.29
C PHE A 176 9.15 3.37 -7.26
N LEU A 177 8.26 3.40 -6.30
CA LEU A 177 7.22 2.40 -6.11
C LEU A 177 5.89 3.13 -6.00
N THR A 178 4.90 2.70 -6.80
CA THR A 178 3.52 3.21 -6.77
C THR A 178 2.56 2.08 -6.45
N ILE A 179 1.68 2.26 -5.46
CA ILE A 179 0.67 1.28 -5.02
C ILE A 179 -0.72 1.82 -5.33
N GLY A 180 -1.62 0.98 -5.83
CA GLY A 180 -3.02 1.30 -6.06
C GLY A 180 -3.70 0.31 -6.99
N ASN A 181 -4.89 0.66 -7.48
CA ASN A 181 -5.60 -0.12 -8.50
C ASN A 181 -5.35 0.48 -9.88
N PHE A 182 -4.63 -0.24 -10.74
CA PHE A 182 -4.27 0.17 -12.11
C PHE A 182 -5.26 -0.36 -13.16
N LYS A 183 -6.38 -0.94 -12.74
CA LYS A 183 -7.43 -1.46 -13.64
C LYS A 183 -8.60 -0.49 -13.74
N ALA A 184 -9.18 -0.37 -14.94
CA ALA A 184 -10.45 0.34 -15.14
C ALA A 184 -11.59 -0.34 -14.36
N ASP A 185 -12.69 0.38 -14.10
CA ASP A 185 -13.84 -0.17 -13.38
C ASP A 185 -14.40 -1.44 -14.03
N SER A 186 -14.37 -1.52 -15.36
CA SER A 186 -14.82 -2.69 -16.12
C SER A 186 -13.96 -3.94 -15.95
N LEU A 187 -12.75 -3.79 -15.41
CA LEU A 187 -11.78 -4.85 -15.15
C LEU A 187 -11.53 -5.07 -13.65
N THR A 188 -12.08 -4.19 -12.80
CA THR A 188 -11.95 -4.30 -11.34
C THR A 188 -12.94 -5.32 -10.80
N THR A 189 -12.43 -6.29 -10.08
CA THR A 189 -13.23 -7.30 -9.38
C THR A 189 -13.87 -6.71 -8.14
N LEU A 190 -15.19 -6.70 -8.07
CA LEU A 190 -15.93 -6.21 -6.91
C LEU A 190 -16.73 -7.33 -6.25
N VAL A 191 -16.49 -7.56 -4.97
CA VAL A 191 -17.26 -8.49 -4.14
C VAL A 191 -18.01 -7.70 -3.09
N GLN A 192 -19.36 -7.86 -3.05
CA GLN A 192 -20.17 -7.12 -2.07
C GLN A 192 -20.01 -7.72 -0.69
N VAL A 193 -19.65 -6.87 0.29
CA VAL A 193 -19.52 -7.24 1.71
C VAL A 193 -20.59 -6.60 2.59
N SER A 194 -21.18 -5.48 2.17
CA SER A 194 -22.26 -4.79 2.88
C SER A 194 -23.30 -4.21 1.93
N PRO A 195 -24.61 -4.38 2.15
CA PRO A 195 -25.63 -3.85 1.24
C PRO A 195 -25.91 -2.35 1.40
N LEU A 196 -25.61 -1.76 2.56
CA LEU A 196 -26.08 -0.41 2.94
C LEU A 196 -24.93 0.57 3.23
N ALA A 197 -23.79 0.37 2.60
CA ALA A 197 -22.58 1.15 2.87
C ALA A 197 -22.15 1.99 1.66
N LEU A 198 -21.07 2.77 1.82
CA LEU A 198 -20.47 3.57 0.76
C LEU A 198 -20.13 2.67 -0.44
N SER A 199 -20.61 3.03 -1.63
CA SER A 199 -20.34 2.28 -2.87
C SER A 199 -18.90 2.48 -3.32
N ALA A 200 -17.98 1.86 -2.61
CA ALA A 200 -16.54 1.99 -2.80
C ALA A 200 -15.79 0.74 -2.30
N VAL A 201 -14.52 0.65 -2.68
CA VAL A 201 -13.47 -0.11 -1.99
C VAL A 201 -12.47 0.91 -1.46
N TYR A 202 -12.38 1.04 -0.15
CA TYR A 202 -11.40 1.88 0.52
C TYR A 202 -10.61 1.02 1.49
N VAL A 203 -9.30 1.11 1.42
CA VAL A 203 -8.39 0.31 2.24
C VAL A 203 -7.44 1.19 3.03
N TYR A 204 -7.07 0.70 4.21
CA TYR A 204 -5.92 1.19 4.97
C TYR A 204 -4.70 0.36 4.62
N ILE A 205 -3.53 0.99 4.60
CA ILE A 205 -2.24 0.34 4.34
C ILE A 205 -1.23 0.80 5.38
N ASP A 206 -0.44 -0.16 5.89
CA ASP A 206 0.61 0.08 6.87
C ASP A 206 1.78 -0.90 6.69
N ASP A 207 2.91 -0.61 7.32
CA ASP A 207 4.12 -1.45 7.37
C ASP A 207 4.55 -1.99 6.00
N ILE A 208 4.75 -1.07 5.06
CA ILE A 208 5.22 -1.40 3.71
C ILE A 208 6.72 -1.63 3.74
N SER A 209 7.17 -2.75 3.19
CA SER A 209 8.59 -3.06 3.10
C SER A 209 8.99 -3.64 1.76
N LEU A 210 10.24 -3.35 1.36
CA LEU A 210 10.89 -3.94 0.21
C LEU A 210 12.34 -4.26 0.60
N SER A 211 12.71 -5.53 0.57
CA SER A 211 14.04 -5.98 0.94
C SER A 211 14.55 -7.06 -0.03
N LEU A 212 15.84 -7.34 -0.02
CA LEU A 212 16.36 -8.48 -0.78
C LEU A 212 15.70 -9.79 -0.31
N CYS A 213 15.35 -10.67 -1.26
CA CYS A 213 14.93 -12.01 -0.92
C CYS A 213 16.01 -12.70 -0.09
N THR A 214 15.62 -13.27 1.05
CA THR A 214 16.53 -14.15 1.79
C THR A 214 16.71 -15.43 0.98
N SER A 215 17.94 -15.77 0.59
CA SER A 215 18.24 -17.10 0.10
C SER A 215 17.92 -18.10 1.21
N LEU A 216 17.01 -19.04 0.94
CA LEU A 216 16.94 -20.23 1.78
C LEU A 216 18.32 -20.90 1.62
N GLU A 217 19.11 -20.94 2.71
CA GLU A 217 20.27 -21.83 2.73
C GLU A 217 19.74 -23.23 2.44
N GLU A 218 20.05 -23.77 1.25
CA GLU A 218 19.95 -25.21 1.03
C GLU A 218 20.80 -25.86 2.11
N THR A 219 20.14 -26.43 3.11
CA THR A 219 20.83 -27.34 4.02
C THR A 219 21.28 -28.53 3.20
N ASP A 220 22.56 -28.50 2.86
CA ASP A 220 23.24 -29.60 2.16
C ASP A 220 23.10 -30.87 3.02
N VAL A 221 22.11 -31.69 2.66
CA VAL A 221 21.92 -33.00 3.28
C VAL A 221 22.92 -33.98 2.60
N THR A 222 24.22 -33.71 2.73
CA THR A 222 25.23 -34.69 2.48
C THR A 222 25.45 -35.55 3.74
N GLY A 223 24.43 -36.35 4.05
CA GLY A 223 24.59 -37.47 4.97
C GLY A 223 25.49 -38.53 4.37
N LYS A 224 26.80 -38.43 4.63
CA LYS A 224 27.69 -39.61 4.41
C LYS A 224 27.39 -40.63 5.49
N LEU A 225 26.74 -41.72 5.07
CA LEU A 225 26.77 -42.98 5.80
C LEU A 225 28.14 -43.62 5.56
N GLN A 226 28.88 -43.84 6.63
CA GLN A 226 29.91 -44.90 6.70
C GLN A 226 29.33 -46.07 7.46
#